data_ce4dd1cd12d796fc39caff0458938740
#
_entry.id   ce4dd1cd12d796fc39caff0458938740
#
_cell.length_a   1.000
_cell.length_b   1.000
_cell.length_c   1.000
_cell.angle_alpha   90.00
_cell.angle_beta   90.00
_cell.angle_gamma   90.00
#
_symmetry.space_group_name_H-M   'P 1'
#
loop_
_entity.id
_entity.type
_entity.pdbx_description
1 polymer ?
#
loop_
_entity_poly.entity_id
_entity_poly.type
_entity_poly.pdbx_seq_one_letter_code
_entity_poly.pdbx_strand_id
1 'polypeptide(L)'
;MIGKSEEEINAQKELKKQEKIKKKEERRKEIQEAAKRRNHQAEAAEEAALKLGRKNKKEWFLNPYYLTFGGLFLVLIYIIVMLFMNRQTPLNKIPVLDETRFFEHNSGSNWKQSDCKFWEGQTLADAKRLMSTSFASHSNLNKCFIEGSEEIPESFDIRENNKECKLGVVDQNKKCAGSYATAIASTLAEKLCMESDEKKLTPLSAQELLSCDTANKGCRGGYVNNALEYTVLRGLATEECLPFKGTFDAKCSEMCAEPMKVRPESFCVLFGDNDIKREIMKNGPVVSSMEVYTDFLSYQKGVYTKGEDVPKFSGFHTIKIVGWGVEDGSEDEPNKGNKYWIIENSWGEDWGENGYAKISEGQNLFFEQYAYSIMTKKQTEEMRQSIERKQKAAAEAQQQQQKTNDVPDMNLDDDDVNNKNP
;
A
#
# COMPACT_ATOMS: atom_id res chain seq x y z
N MET A 1 -41.33 24.07 -16.63
CA MET A 1 -40.14 23.23 -16.87
C MET A 1 -40.31 21.97 -16.02
N ILE A 2 -40.53 20.81 -16.63
CA ILE A 2 -40.85 19.55 -15.95
C ILE A 2 -39.49 18.92 -15.62
N GLY A 3 -39.17 18.84 -14.33
CA GLY A 3 -37.94 18.17 -13.85
C GLY A 3 -38.00 16.68 -14.15
N LYS A 4 -36.90 16.11 -14.58
CA LYS A 4 -36.76 14.64 -14.77
C LYS A 4 -37.04 13.94 -13.46
N SER A 5 -37.76 12.81 -13.51
CA SER A 5 -38.03 12.00 -12.31
C SER A 5 -36.73 11.36 -11.77
N GLU A 6 -36.72 11.07 -10.48
CA GLU A 6 -35.57 10.41 -9.83
C GLU A 6 -35.20 9.05 -10.47
N GLU A 7 -36.19 8.34 -10.98
CA GLU A 7 -36.03 7.09 -11.73
C GLU A 7 -35.28 7.30 -13.06
N GLU A 8 -35.61 8.40 -13.80
CA GLU A 8 -34.90 8.72 -15.05
C GLU A 8 -33.42 9.10 -14.81
N ILE A 9 -33.13 9.78 -13.68
CA ILE A 9 -31.78 10.15 -13.30
C ILE A 9 -30.97 8.90 -12.93
N ASN A 10 -31.56 7.97 -12.19
CA ASN A 10 -30.92 6.73 -11.80
C ASN A 10 -30.69 5.79 -13.00
N ALA A 11 -31.64 5.69 -13.93
CA ALA A 11 -31.49 4.95 -15.17
C ALA A 11 -30.35 5.51 -16.04
N GLN A 12 -30.22 6.86 -16.13
CA GLN A 12 -29.12 7.49 -16.86
C GLN A 12 -27.74 7.25 -16.20
N LYS A 13 -27.68 7.21 -14.87
CA LYS A 13 -26.44 6.89 -14.15
C LYS A 13 -26.00 5.44 -14.40
N GLU A 14 -26.94 4.51 -14.38
CA GLU A 14 -26.64 3.10 -14.62
C GLU A 14 -26.25 2.83 -16.08
N LEU A 15 -26.87 3.50 -17.03
CA LEU A 15 -26.48 3.43 -18.44
C LEU A 15 -25.04 3.94 -18.66
N LYS A 16 -24.69 5.08 -18.07
CA LYS A 16 -23.31 5.63 -18.12
C LYS A 16 -22.28 4.71 -17.45
N LYS A 17 -22.68 3.99 -16.40
CA LYS A 17 -21.83 3.02 -15.73
C LYS A 17 -21.58 1.80 -16.61
N GLN A 18 -22.62 1.28 -17.26
CA GLN A 18 -22.52 0.18 -18.22
C GLN A 18 -21.66 0.55 -19.44
N GLU A 19 -21.80 1.76 -19.99
CA GLU A 19 -20.95 2.25 -21.07
C GLU A 19 -19.47 2.34 -20.68
N LYS A 20 -19.18 2.79 -19.44
CA LYS A 20 -17.81 2.82 -18.93
C LYS A 20 -17.22 1.41 -18.76
N ILE A 21 -18.03 0.46 -18.29
CA ILE A 21 -17.60 -0.95 -18.16
C ILE A 21 -17.30 -1.52 -19.54
N LYS A 22 -18.19 -1.32 -20.52
CA LYS A 22 -18.04 -1.80 -21.90
C LYS A 22 -16.76 -1.23 -22.55
N LYS A 23 -16.53 0.09 -22.43
CA LYS A 23 -15.28 0.71 -22.91
C LYS A 23 -14.03 0.15 -22.25
N LYS A 24 -14.10 -0.19 -20.97
CA LYS A 24 -12.97 -0.79 -20.24
C LYS A 24 -12.68 -2.23 -20.69
N GLU A 25 -13.72 -2.98 -21.03
CA GLU A 25 -13.57 -4.34 -21.59
C GLU A 25 -13.04 -4.30 -23.03
N GLU A 26 -13.52 -3.39 -23.87
CA GLU A 26 -13.01 -3.20 -25.23
C GLU A 26 -11.51 -2.84 -25.20
N ARG A 27 -11.12 -1.91 -24.35
CA ARG A 27 -9.71 -1.53 -24.18
C ARG A 27 -8.83 -2.68 -23.66
N ARG A 28 -9.38 -3.55 -22.78
CA ARG A 28 -8.68 -4.78 -22.35
C ARG A 28 -8.47 -5.75 -23.50
N LYS A 29 -9.47 -5.94 -24.35
CA LYS A 29 -9.36 -6.80 -25.55
C LYS A 29 -8.31 -6.25 -26.53
N GLU A 30 -8.31 -4.95 -26.79
CA GLU A 30 -7.30 -4.30 -27.64
C GLU A 30 -5.88 -4.50 -27.11
N ILE A 31 -5.67 -4.34 -25.80
CA ILE A 31 -4.37 -4.57 -25.16
C ILE A 31 -3.94 -6.04 -25.29
N GLN A 32 -4.87 -6.99 -25.10
CA GLN A 32 -4.58 -8.42 -25.25
C GLN A 32 -4.26 -8.79 -26.69
N GLU A 33 -4.98 -8.23 -27.67
CA GLU A 33 -4.68 -8.44 -29.08
C GLU A 33 -3.33 -7.82 -29.50
N ALA A 34 -3.03 -6.61 -29.01
CA ALA A 34 -1.74 -5.98 -29.25
C ALA A 34 -0.57 -6.79 -28.65
N ALA A 35 -0.76 -7.37 -27.46
CA ALA A 35 0.22 -8.26 -26.85
C ALA A 35 0.41 -9.55 -27.66
N LYS A 36 -0.67 -10.15 -28.15
CA LYS A 36 -0.60 -11.34 -29.04
C LYS A 36 0.12 -11.04 -30.36
N ARG A 37 -0.15 -9.86 -30.98
CA ARG A 37 0.53 -9.43 -32.21
C ARG A 37 2.04 -9.22 -31.98
N ARG A 38 2.44 -8.64 -30.83
CA ARG A 38 3.86 -8.47 -30.46
C ARG A 38 4.57 -9.79 -30.28
N ASN A 39 3.95 -10.77 -29.60
CA ASN A 39 4.52 -12.10 -29.42
C ASN A 39 4.68 -12.81 -30.78
N HIS A 40 3.67 -12.77 -31.65
CA HIS A 40 3.76 -13.35 -33.00
C HIS A 40 4.85 -12.70 -33.87
N GLN A 41 5.03 -11.38 -33.73
CA GLN A 41 6.11 -10.66 -34.42
C GLN A 41 7.50 -11.02 -33.87
N ALA A 42 7.61 -11.24 -32.55
CA ALA A 42 8.85 -11.68 -31.93
C ALA A 42 9.22 -13.12 -32.36
N GLU A 43 8.26 -14.03 -32.35
CA GLU A 43 8.47 -15.42 -32.85
C GLU A 43 8.84 -15.46 -34.34
N ALA A 44 8.17 -14.66 -35.18
CA ALA A 44 8.50 -14.55 -36.59
C ALA A 44 9.90 -13.96 -36.86
N ALA A 45 10.31 -12.98 -36.01
CA ALA A 45 11.64 -12.40 -36.08
C ALA A 45 12.72 -13.39 -35.64
N GLU A 46 12.46 -14.19 -34.60
CA GLU A 46 13.36 -15.25 -34.13
C GLU A 46 13.50 -16.38 -35.15
N GLU A 47 12.40 -16.79 -35.79
CA GLU A 47 12.42 -17.79 -36.86
C GLU A 47 13.15 -17.28 -38.11
N ALA A 48 12.99 -16.00 -38.46
CA ALA A 48 13.72 -15.36 -39.54
C ALA A 48 15.22 -15.27 -39.25
N ALA A 49 15.60 -14.93 -38.01
CA ALA A 49 16.99 -14.90 -37.58
C ALA A 49 17.64 -16.30 -37.58
N LEU A 50 16.90 -17.33 -37.19
CA LEU A 50 17.35 -18.73 -37.26
C LEU A 50 17.52 -19.21 -38.71
N LYS A 51 16.65 -18.79 -39.63
CA LYS A 51 16.75 -19.10 -41.06
C LYS A 51 17.92 -18.40 -41.71
N LEU A 52 18.21 -17.13 -41.36
CA LEU A 52 19.41 -16.41 -41.84
C LEU A 52 20.69 -17.06 -41.30
N GLY A 53 20.72 -17.46 -40.04
CA GLY A 53 21.88 -18.12 -39.46
C GLY A 53 22.23 -19.49 -40.04
N ARG A 54 21.24 -20.20 -40.62
CA ARG A 54 21.46 -21.49 -41.26
C ARG A 54 21.97 -21.42 -42.71
N LYS A 55 21.71 -20.31 -43.44
CA LYS A 55 22.06 -20.22 -44.85
C LYS A 55 23.51 -19.79 -45.12
N ASN A 56 24.24 -19.26 -44.16
CA ASN A 56 25.56 -18.65 -44.40
C ASN A 56 26.73 -19.28 -43.60
N LYS A 57 26.61 -20.52 -43.17
CA LYS A 57 27.65 -21.13 -42.31
C LYS A 57 28.88 -21.71 -43.05
N LYS A 58 28.95 -21.67 -44.37
CA LYS A 58 30.05 -22.34 -45.11
C LYS A 58 31.03 -21.49 -45.90
N GLU A 59 30.75 -20.19 -46.11
CA GLU A 59 31.66 -19.38 -46.99
C GLU A 59 32.23 -18.10 -46.35
N TRP A 60 31.78 -17.72 -45.16
CA TRP A 60 32.14 -16.47 -44.51
C TRP A 60 33.47 -16.47 -43.75
N PHE A 61 33.95 -17.66 -43.39
CA PHE A 61 35.10 -17.78 -42.47
C PHE A 61 36.48 -17.74 -43.16
N LEU A 62 36.57 -17.64 -44.47
CA LEU A 62 37.84 -17.73 -45.19
C LEU A 62 38.29 -16.49 -45.96
N ASN A 63 37.58 -15.39 -45.91
CA ASN A 63 37.99 -14.16 -46.59
C ASN A 63 38.53 -13.13 -45.58
N PRO A 64 39.83 -12.77 -45.55
CA PRO A 64 40.42 -11.84 -44.61
C PRO A 64 39.78 -10.46 -44.61
N TYR A 65 39.18 -10.04 -45.70
CA TYR A 65 38.41 -8.77 -45.78
C TYR A 65 37.15 -8.78 -44.91
N TYR A 66 36.45 -9.93 -44.80
CA TYR A 66 35.26 -10.02 -43.97
C TYR A 66 35.59 -10.12 -42.49
N LEU A 67 36.74 -10.71 -42.11
CA LEU A 67 37.20 -10.75 -40.73
C LEU A 67 37.57 -9.35 -40.20
N THR A 68 38.21 -8.50 -41.04
CA THR A 68 38.55 -7.12 -40.65
C THR A 68 37.33 -6.21 -40.63
N PHE A 69 36.42 -6.29 -41.60
CA PHE A 69 35.17 -5.53 -41.63
C PHE A 69 34.18 -6.01 -40.57
N GLY A 70 34.05 -7.33 -40.33
CA GLY A 70 33.23 -7.92 -39.29
C GLY A 70 33.73 -7.53 -37.88
N GLY A 71 35.05 -7.54 -37.68
CA GLY A 71 35.66 -7.07 -36.44
C GLY A 71 35.42 -5.61 -36.14
N LEU A 72 35.63 -4.74 -37.20
CA LEU A 72 35.32 -3.30 -37.11
C LEU A 72 33.81 -3.03 -36.83
N PHE A 73 32.93 -3.81 -37.45
CA PHE A 73 31.49 -3.67 -37.25
C PHE A 73 31.07 -4.10 -35.82
N LEU A 74 31.65 -5.16 -35.29
CA LEU A 74 31.42 -5.59 -33.87
C LEU A 74 31.97 -4.56 -32.88
N VAL A 75 33.16 -3.99 -33.16
CA VAL A 75 33.72 -2.90 -32.35
C VAL A 75 32.82 -1.65 -32.44
N LEU A 76 32.30 -1.33 -33.63
CA LEU A 76 31.37 -0.19 -33.79
C LEU A 76 30.05 -0.42 -33.03
N ILE A 77 29.48 -1.62 -33.12
CA ILE A 77 28.30 -2.01 -32.33
C ILE A 77 28.63 -1.94 -30.83
N TYR A 78 29.75 -2.46 -30.39
CA TYR A 78 30.21 -2.37 -29.01
C TYR A 78 30.33 -0.92 -28.54
N ILE A 79 30.96 -0.05 -29.38
CA ILE A 79 31.07 1.39 -29.08
C ILE A 79 29.69 2.04 -29.04
N ILE A 80 28.78 1.73 -29.99
CA ILE A 80 27.39 2.24 -29.98
C ILE A 80 26.63 1.77 -28.75
N VAL A 81 26.72 0.50 -28.39
CA VAL A 81 26.09 -0.05 -27.17
C VAL A 81 26.69 0.59 -25.93
N MET A 82 28.03 0.75 -25.86
CA MET A 82 28.70 1.43 -24.75
C MET A 82 28.33 2.92 -24.67
N LEU A 83 28.22 3.61 -25.83
CA LEU A 83 27.74 5.00 -25.86
C LEU A 83 26.26 5.11 -25.49
N PHE A 84 25.43 4.11 -25.84
CA PHE A 84 24.04 4.08 -25.48
C PHE A 84 23.85 3.73 -23.99
N MET A 85 24.62 2.77 -23.48
CA MET A 85 24.65 2.44 -22.05
C MET A 85 25.26 3.54 -21.18
N ASN A 86 26.20 4.32 -21.74
CA ASN A 86 26.82 5.45 -21.03
C ASN A 86 25.98 6.74 -21.12
N ARG A 87 24.87 6.75 -21.89
CA ARG A 87 23.95 7.90 -21.94
C ARG A 87 22.99 7.94 -20.76
N GLN A 88 22.77 6.82 -20.08
CA GLN A 88 22.02 6.82 -18.83
C GLN A 88 23.01 7.02 -17.69
N THR A 89 22.98 8.19 -17.09
CA THR A 89 23.73 8.44 -15.84
C THR A 89 23.32 7.36 -14.83
N PRO A 90 24.24 6.53 -14.34
CA PRO A 90 23.86 5.48 -13.40
C PRO A 90 23.28 6.11 -12.14
N LEU A 91 22.23 5.50 -11.56
CA LEU A 91 21.48 6.04 -10.42
C LEU A 91 22.36 6.44 -9.22
N ASN A 92 23.53 5.82 -9.06
CA ASN A 92 24.49 6.16 -7.99
C ASN A 92 25.25 7.49 -8.24
N LYS A 93 25.02 8.14 -9.36
CA LYS A 93 25.61 9.46 -9.70
C LYS A 93 24.56 10.56 -9.81
N ILE A 94 23.28 10.22 -9.69
CA ILE A 94 22.19 11.20 -9.76
C ILE A 94 21.81 11.57 -8.33
N PRO A 95 22.07 12.80 -7.86
CA PRO A 95 21.61 13.28 -6.57
C PRO A 95 20.09 13.29 -6.52
N VAL A 96 19.51 12.90 -5.39
CA VAL A 96 18.04 12.91 -5.22
C VAL A 96 17.49 14.32 -5.40
N LEU A 97 18.12 15.32 -4.80
CA LEU A 97 17.63 16.69 -4.85
C LEU A 97 17.67 17.31 -6.26
N ASP A 98 18.62 16.91 -7.10
CA ASP A 98 18.68 17.38 -8.49
C ASP A 98 17.57 16.76 -9.33
N GLU A 99 17.29 15.48 -9.13
CA GLU A 99 16.23 14.77 -9.85
C GLU A 99 14.84 15.24 -9.44
N THR A 100 14.61 15.46 -8.15
CA THR A 100 13.32 15.94 -7.66
C THR A 100 12.98 17.34 -8.16
N ARG A 101 13.98 18.22 -8.33
CA ARG A 101 13.80 19.54 -8.95
C ARG A 101 13.43 19.47 -10.43
N PHE A 102 13.85 18.41 -11.12
CA PHE A 102 13.54 18.23 -12.55
C PHE A 102 12.04 17.96 -12.77
N PHE A 103 11.39 17.33 -11.82
CA PHE A 103 9.94 17.10 -11.82
C PHE A 103 9.17 18.26 -11.20
N GLU A 104 9.62 19.52 -11.45
CA GLU A 104 8.87 20.69 -10.98
C GLU A 104 7.41 20.59 -11.43
N HIS A 105 6.55 20.60 -10.45
CA HIS A 105 5.13 20.48 -10.65
C HIS A 105 4.62 21.67 -11.46
N ASN A 106 4.01 21.38 -12.59
CA ASN A 106 3.26 22.36 -13.35
C ASN A 106 2.27 23.08 -12.45
N SER A 107 2.16 24.38 -12.61
CA SER A 107 1.36 25.33 -11.88
C SER A 107 -0.13 24.97 -11.77
N GLY A 108 -0.48 23.99 -11.00
CA GLY A 108 -1.84 23.45 -10.82
C GLY A 108 -1.91 22.33 -9.79
N SER A 109 -0.79 21.89 -9.25
CA SER A 109 -0.77 20.87 -8.21
C SER A 109 -0.98 21.47 -6.82
N ASN A 110 -1.74 20.77 -6.00
CA ASN A 110 -2.12 21.19 -4.65
C ASN A 110 -1.04 20.98 -3.61
N TRP A 111 0.15 20.58 -4.01
CA TRP A 111 1.23 20.31 -3.08
C TRP A 111 2.53 21.00 -3.47
N LYS A 112 3.41 21.18 -2.51
CA LYS A 112 4.69 21.85 -2.67
C LYS A 112 5.84 20.90 -2.45
N GLN A 113 6.89 21.13 -3.21
CA GLN A 113 8.19 20.48 -3.07
C GLN A 113 9.15 21.37 -2.28
N SER A 114 10.11 20.75 -1.60
CA SER A 114 11.29 21.41 -1.07
C SER A 114 12.48 20.47 -0.99
N ASP A 115 13.67 21.07 -0.91
CA ASP A 115 14.86 20.31 -0.57
C ASP A 115 14.75 19.78 0.87
N CYS A 116 14.78 18.48 1.01
CA CYS A 116 14.69 17.83 2.31
C CYS A 116 16.08 17.40 2.80
N LYS A 117 16.44 17.76 4.03
CA LYS A 117 17.74 17.39 4.64
C LYS A 117 17.97 15.89 4.69
N PHE A 118 16.90 15.09 4.78
CA PHE A 118 17.03 13.63 4.73
C PHE A 118 17.73 13.16 3.45
N TRP A 119 17.50 13.84 2.33
CA TRP A 119 18.09 13.48 1.04
C TRP A 119 19.40 14.18 0.69
N GLU A 120 19.90 15.09 1.56
CA GLU A 120 21.19 15.72 1.33
C GLU A 120 22.32 14.69 1.22
N GLY A 121 23.09 14.77 0.12
CA GLY A 121 24.19 13.86 -0.18
C GLY A 121 23.77 12.45 -0.55
N GLN A 122 22.46 12.18 -0.76
CA GLN A 122 21.94 10.90 -1.21
C GLN A 122 21.73 10.89 -2.72
N THR A 123 21.90 9.73 -3.31
CA THR A 123 21.65 9.47 -4.74
C THR A 123 20.34 8.71 -4.93
N LEU A 124 19.83 8.65 -6.17
CA LEU A 124 18.66 7.81 -6.48
C LEU A 124 18.89 6.33 -6.18
N ALA A 125 20.14 5.85 -6.24
CA ALA A 125 20.47 4.47 -5.83
C ALA A 125 20.30 4.29 -4.32
N ASP A 126 20.60 5.33 -3.53
CA ASP A 126 20.39 5.31 -2.08
C ASP A 126 18.89 5.30 -1.76
N ALA A 127 18.12 6.18 -2.41
CA ALA A 127 16.66 6.20 -2.28
C ALA A 127 16.04 4.84 -2.66
N LYS A 128 16.47 4.25 -3.78
CA LYS A 128 16.03 2.92 -4.21
C LYS A 128 16.29 1.83 -3.15
N ARG A 129 17.43 1.89 -2.45
CA ARG A 129 17.72 0.93 -1.36
C ARG A 129 16.76 1.07 -0.20
N LEU A 130 16.31 2.28 0.13
CA LEU A 130 15.34 2.49 1.19
C LEU A 130 13.94 1.99 0.84
N MET A 131 13.60 1.86 -0.44
CA MET A 131 12.34 1.28 -0.94
C MET A 131 12.47 -0.25 -1.06
N SER A 132 12.98 -0.91 -0.03
CA SER A 132 13.27 -2.36 -0.03
C SER A 132 12.30 -3.18 0.82
N THR A 133 11.18 -2.61 1.21
CA THR A 133 10.07 -3.40 1.76
C THR A 133 9.49 -4.26 0.64
N SER A 134 9.29 -5.53 0.94
CA SER A 134 8.74 -6.50 0.01
C SER A 134 7.29 -6.79 0.38
N PHE A 135 6.53 -7.13 -0.63
CA PHE A 135 5.14 -7.50 -0.49
C PHE A 135 4.99 -9.03 -0.48
N ALA A 136 4.26 -9.55 0.49
CA ALA A 136 3.89 -10.97 0.50
C ALA A 136 2.45 -11.14 -0.01
N SER A 137 2.18 -12.28 -0.66
CA SER A 137 0.80 -12.65 -1.01
C SER A 137 -0.05 -12.78 0.25
N HIS A 138 -1.21 -12.12 0.27
CA HIS A 138 -2.14 -12.16 1.41
C HIS A 138 -3.08 -13.37 1.42
N SER A 139 -2.91 -14.32 0.50
CA SER A 139 -3.83 -15.46 0.34
C SER A 139 -4.02 -16.31 1.60
N ASN A 140 -3.06 -16.28 2.52
CA ASN A 140 -3.05 -17.09 3.73
C ASN A 140 -3.17 -16.25 5.02
N LEU A 141 -3.41 -14.94 4.92
CA LEU A 141 -3.54 -14.08 6.09
C LEU A 141 -5.01 -13.92 6.49
N ASN A 142 -5.25 -13.88 7.79
CA ASN A 142 -6.59 -13.68 8.32
C ASN A 142 -7.08 -12.27 7.98
N LYS A 143 -8.27 -12.17 7.39
CA LYS A 143 -8.95 -10.91 7.20
C LYS A 143 -9.42 -10.38 8.55
N CYS A 144 -9.26 -9.07 8.78
CA CYS A 144 -9.86 -8.41 9.94
C CYS A 144 -11.38 -8.49 9.88
N PHE A 145 -11.97 -8.77 11.02
CA PHE A 145 -13.41 -8.70 11.18
C PHE A 145 -13.76 -7.29 11.66
N ILE A 146 -14.25 -6.46 10.75
CA ILE A 146 -14.66 -5.10 11.07
C ILE A 146 -16.16 -5.10 11.35
N GLU A 147 -16.52 -4.83 12.60
CA GLU A 147 -17.90 -4.60 13.00
C GLU A 147 -18.20 -3.10 12.97
N GLY A 148 -19.32 -2.74 12.40
CA GLY A 148 -19.85 -1.39 12.52
C GLY A 148 -20.65 -0.95 11.31
N SER A 149 -21.83 -0.42 11.62
CA SER A 149 -22.62 0.42 10.74
C SER A 149 -22.35 1.91 11.03
N GLU A 150 -21.29 2.21 11.80
CA GLU A 150 -20.91 3.58 12.12
C GLU A 150 -20.60 4.33 10.85
N GLU A 151 -21.16 5.53 10.74
CA GLU A 151 -20.90 6.43 9.63
C GLU A 151 -19.44 6.87 9.67
N ILE A 152 -18.77 6.77 8.54
CA ILE A 152 -17.39 7.23 8.41
C ILE A 152 -17.43 8.75 8.18
N PRO A 153 -16.88 9.57 9.08
CA PRO A 153 -16.87 11.03 8.91
C PRO A 153 -16.04 11.44 7.70
N GLU A 154 -16.29 12.62 7.17
CA GLU A 154 -15.53 13.16 6.04
C GLU A 154 -14.05 13.35 6.38
N SER A 155 -13.74 13.69 7.62
CA SER A 155 -12.37 13.88 8.11
C SER A 155 -12.18 13.23 9.48
N PHE A 156 -11.04 12.61 9.69
CA PHE A 156 -10.67 12.00 10.96
C PHE A 156 -9.15 11.93 11.10
N ASP A 157 -8.64 12.35 12.24
CA ASP A 157 -7.23 12.25 12.59
C ASP A 157 -7.09 11.66 14.00
N ILE A 158 -6.57 10.45 14.11
CA ILE A 158 -6.43 9.76 15.39
C ILE A 158 -5.49 10.51 16.37
N ARG A 159 -4.56 11.29 15.84
CA ARG A 159 -3.58 12.06 16.61
C ARG A 159 -4.22 13.20 17.40
N GLU A 160 -5.30 13.79 16.88
CA GLU A 160 -6.03 14.86 17.57
C GLU A 160 -6.80 14.34 18.77
N ASN A 161 -7.34 13.12 18.65
CA ASN A 161 -8.13 12.48 19.69
C ASN A 161 -7.27 11.79 20.77
N ASN A 162 -5.97 11.54 20.50
CA ASN A 162 -5.08 10.80 21.38
C ASN A 162 -3.70 11.43 21.45
N LYS A 163 -3.64 12.72 21.76
CA LYS A 163 -2.40 13.54 21.76
C LYS A 163 -1.32 12.97 22.68
N GLU A 164 -1.72 12.43 23.82
CA GLU A 164 -0.83 11.83 24.81
C GLU A 164 -0.23 10.49 24.35
N CYS A 165 -0.86 9.83 23.37
CA CYS A 165 -0.40 8.56 22.81
C CYS A 165 0.33 8.70 21.48
N LYS A 166 0.57 9.92 21.02
CA LYS A 166 1.30 10.19 19.79
C LYS A 166 2.81 10.05 20.03
N LEU A 167 3.43 9.12 19.32
CA LEU A 167 4.89 9.02 19.23
C LEU A 167 5.43 10.08 18.24
N GLY A 168 6.65 10.59 18.48
CA GLY A 168 7.36 11.42 17.50
C GLY A 168 7.74 10.61 16.26
N VAL A 169 7.84 11.29 15.12
CA VAL A 169 8.24 10.67 13.85
C VAL A 169 9.67 10.16 13.92
N VAL A 170 9.86 8.90 13.57
CA VAL A 170 11.19 8.27 13.59
C VAL A 170 11.95 8.59 12.29
N ASP A 171 13.24 8.91 12.42
CA ASP A 171 14.17 8.88 11.28
C ASP A 171 14.79 7.49 11.19
N GLN A 172 14.41 6.72 10.16
CA GLN A 172 14.91 5.35 9.92
C GLN A 172 16.40 5.28 9.57
N ASN A 173 17.07 6.42 9.41
CA ASN A 173 18.43 6.58 8.90
C ASN A 173 18.54 6.42 7.37
N LYS A 174 19.35 7.27 6.76
CA LYS A 174 19.62 7.32 5.29
C LYS A 174 20.23 6.02 4.73
N LYS A 175 20.71 5.11 5.57
CA LYS A 175 21.36 3.86 5.17
C LYS A 175 20.58 2.60 5.52
N CYS A 176 19.44 2.75 6.18
CA CYS A 176 18.64 1.64 6.69
C CYS A 176 17.23 1.60 6.05
N ALA A 177 16.91 0.56 5.33
CA ALA A 177 15.55 0.31 4.83
C ALA A 177 14.66 -0.28 5.94
N GLY A 178 14.55 0.46 7.05
CA GLY A 178 13.91 0.04 8.29
C GLY A 178 12.46 0.46 8.46
N SER A 179 11.83 1.03 7.44
CA SER A 179 10.45 1.56 7.52
C SER A 179 9.43 0.55 8.05
N TYR A 180 9.57 -0.74 7.71
CA TYR A 180 8.69 -1.79 8.22
C TYR A 180 8.81 -1.95 9.74
N ALA A 181 10.01 -1.82 10.28
CA ALA A 181 10.28 -1.98 11.70
C ALA A 181 9.79 -0.76 12.49
N THR A 182 10.07 0.46 12.00
CA THR A 182 9.64 1.70 12.65
C THR A 182 8.12 1.82 12.66
N ALA A 183 7.44 1.53 11.55
CA ALA A 183 5.98 1.59 11.45
C ALA A 183 5.30 0.59 12.40
N ILE A 184 5.80 -0.65 12.49
CA ILE A 184 5.21 -1.67 13.38
C ILE A 184 5.41 -1.29 14.85
N ALA A 185 6.64 -0.93 15.24
CA ALA A 185 6.96 -0.61 16.63
C ALA A 185 6.18 0.62 17.12
N SER A 186 6.11 1.69 16.31
CA SER A 186 5.35 2.89 16.68
C SER A 186 3.85 2.64 16.71
N THR A 187 3.29 1.90 15.75
CA THR A 187 1.86 1.56 15.73
C THR A 187 1.46 0.75 16.96
N LEU A 188 2.24 -0.27 17.33
CA LEU A 188 1.94 -1.08 18.51
C LEU A 188 2.03 -0.26 19.79
N ALA A 189 3.06 0.58 19.96
CA ALA A 189 3.22 1.45 21.11
C ALA A 189 2.03 2.41 21.29
N GLU A 190 1.60 3.05 20.21
CA GLU A 190 0.46 3.97 20.22
C GLU A 190 -0.86 3.25 20.52
N LYS A 191 -1.13 2.11 19.90
CA LYS A 191 -2.36 1.32 20.16
C LYS A 191 -2.44 0.88 21.63
N LEU A 192 -1.35 0.42 22.21
CA LEU A 192 -1.30 0.04 23.62
C LEU A 192 -1.52 1.23 24.56
N CYS A 193 -0.96 2.39 24.22
CA CYS A 193 -1.23 3.61 24.96
C CYS A 193 -2.70 4.01 24.89
N MET A 194 -3.31 3.97 23.69
CA MET A 194 -4.70 4.32 23.46
C MET A 194 -5.67 3.37 24.20
N GLU A 195 -5.28 2.11 24.37
CA GLU A 195 -6.06 1.11 25.11
C GLU A 195 -5.93 1.23 26.62
N SER A 196 -4.80 1.73 27.11
CA SER A 196 -4.49 1.90 28.52
C SER A 196 -5.31 3.03 29.14
N ASP A 197 -5.83 2.79 30.34
CA ASP A 197 -6.54 3.83 31.11
C ASP A 197 -5.61 4.98 31.52
N GLU A 198 -4.33 4.69 31.76
CA GLU A 198 -3.33 5.67 32.15
C GLU A 198 -2.83 6.53 30.97
N LYS A 199 -3.16 6.16 29.74
CA LYS A 199 -2.66 6.78 28.50
C LYS A 199 -1.14 6.97 28.48
N LYS A 200 -0.44 6.00 29.05
CA LYS A 200 1.02 6.04 29.16
C LYS A 200 1.67 5.48 27.90
N LEU A 201 2.29 6.34 27.12
CA LEU A 201 3.06 5.94 25.96
C LEU A 201 4.40 5.32 26.38
N THR A 202 4.63 4.08 25.96
CA THR A 202 5.90 3.38 26.12
C THR A 202 6.47 3.06 24.75
N PRO A 203 7.50 3.76 24.26
CA PRO A 203 8.12 3.50 22.98
C PRO A 203 8.69 2.08 22.90
N LEU A 204 8.47 1.38 21.78
CA LEU A 204 8.95 0.04 21.53
C LEU A 204 10.08 0.03 20.52
N SER A 205 10.99 -0.92 20.67
CA SER A 205 12.21 -1.02 19.90
C SER A 205 11.99 -1.47 18.47
N ALA A 206 12.10 -0.55 17.51
CA ALA A 206 12.21 -0.89 16.10
C ALA A 206 13.56 -1.59 15.79
N GLN A 207 14.61 -1.31 16.57
CA GLN A 207 15.90 -1.96 16.41
C GLN A 207 15.83 -3.46 16.65
N GLU A 208 14.94 -3.93 17.51
CA GLU A 208 14.76 -5.36 17.73
C GLU A 208 14.32 -6.08 16.45
N LEU A 209 13.38 -5.53 15.71
CA LEU A 209 12.97 -6.08 14.41
C LEU A 209 14.13 -6.08 13.40
N LEU A 210 14.98 -5.04 13.40
CA LEU A 210 16.12 -4.97 12.51
C LEU A 210 17.22 -5.98 12.86
N SER A 211 17.39 -6.30 14.14
CA SER A 211 18.52 -7.09 14.65
C SER A 211 18.16 -8.55 14.94
N CYS A 212 16.94 -8.83 15.36
CA CYS A 212 16.52 -10.11 15.90
C CYS A 212 15.56 -10.89 15.01
N ASP A 213 14.83 -10.21 14.11
CA ASP A 213 13.96 -10.88 13.15
C ASP A 213 14.75 -11.45 11.98
N THR A 214 15.13 -12.72 12.11
CA THR A 214 15.91 -13.44 11.10
C THR A 214 15.14 -13.82 9.85
N ALA A 215 13.80 -13.69 9.85
CA ALA A 215 12.97 -13.89 8.66
C ALA A 215 13.06 -12.69 7.70
N ASN A 216 13.53 -11.56 8.20
CA ASN A 216 13.78 -10.34 7.44
C ASN A 216 15.29 -10.07 7.27
N LYS A 217 15.65 -9.00 6.57
CA LYS A 217 17.05 -8.71 6.19
C LYS A 217 17.59 -7.47 6.91
N GLY A 218 17.00 -7.10 8.06
CA GLY A 218 17.40 -5.92 8.83
C GLY A 218 17.32 -4.63 7.98
N CYS A 219 18.39 -3.85 7.97
CA CYS A 219 18.48 -2.61 7.18
C CYS A 219 18.53 -2.81 5.65
N ARG A 220 18.45 -4.04 5.16
CA ARG A 220 18.30 -4.33 3.73
C ARG A 220 16.83 -4.54 3.32
N GLY A 221 15.91 -4.22 4.21
CA GLY A 221 14.48 -4.35 4.00
C GLY A 221 13.90 -5.66 4.51
N GLY A 222 12.60 -5.84 4.33
CA GLY A 222 11.88 -6.99 4.84
C GLY A 222 10.44 -7.04 4.39
N TYR A 223 9.74 -8.09 4.81
CA TYR A 223 8.32 -8.29 4.65
C TYR A 223 7.59 -7.85 5.93
N VAL A 224 6.59 -7.01 5.79
CA VAL A 224 5.79 -6.50 6.93
C VAL A 224 5.16 -7.67 7.71
N ASN A 225 4.58 -8.64 7.01
CA ASN A 225 3.97 -9.81 7.64
C ASN A 225 4.95 -10.63 8.48
N ASN A 226 6.20 -10.85 8.03
CA ASN A 226 7.22 -11.57 8.81
C ASN A 226 7.54 -10.81 10.11
N ALA A 227 7.69 -9.49 10.03
CA ALA A 227 7.94 -8.65 11.19
C ALA A 227 6.75 -8.64 12.17
N LEU A 228 5.52 -8.66 11.65
CA LEU A 228 4.30 -8.81 12.46
C LEU A 228 4.24 -10.18 13.14
N GLU A 229 4.56 -11.25 12.41
CA GLU A 229 4.67 -12.61 12.99
C GLU A 229 5.73 -12.68 14.10
N TYR A 230 6.91 -12.09 13.87
CA TYR A 230 7.94 -11.96 14.91
C TYR A 230 7.38 -11.23 16.14
N THR A 231 6.70 -10.10 15.93
CA THR A 231 6.14 -9.26 16.99
C THR A 231 5.10 -10.03 17.83
N VAL A 232 4.23 -10.81 17.19
CA VAL A 232 3.25 -11.66 17.87
C VAL A 232 3.93 -12.79 18.66
N LEU A 233 4.92 -13.44 18.06
CA LEU A 233 5.56 -14.62 18.66
C LEU A 233 6.56 -14.25 19.76
N ARG A 234 7.32 -13.18 19.59
CA ARG A 234 8.45 -12.81 20.45
C ARG A 234 8.21 -11.56 21.29
N GLY A 235 7.34 -10.67 20.82
CA GLY A 235 7.17 -9.32 21.38
C GLY A 235 8.30 -8.39 21.02
N LEU A 236 8.12 -7.12 21.37
CA LEU A 236 9.14 -6.09 21.25
C LEU A 236 9.55 -5.59 22.63
N ALA A 237 10.84 -5.43 22.84
CA ALA A 237 11.41 -4.73 23.99
C ALA A 237 11.08 -3.22 23.90
N THR A 238 11.26 -2.51 25.00
CA THR A 238 11.16 -1.06 24.99
C THR A 238 12.34 -0.43 24.24
N GLU A 239 12.11 0.78 23.72
CA GLU A 239 13.15 1.58 23.08
C GLU A 239 14.33 1.87 24.04
N GLU A 240 14.04 2.02 25.35
CA GLU A 240 15.07 2.20 26.39
C GLU A 240 15.97 0.95 26.49
N CYS A 241 15.41 -0.23 26.36
CA CYS A 241 16.14 -1.50 26.48
C CYS A 241 17.03 -1.79 25.26
N LEU A 242 16.56 -1.48 24.07
CA LEU A 242 17.31 -1.61 22.82
C LEU A 242 17.06 -0.40 21.92
N PRO A 243 17.82 0.68 22.11
CA PRO A 243 17.64 1.92 21.39
C PRO A 243 17.82 1.78 19.87
N PHE A 244 17.06 2.56 19.13
CA PHE A 244 17.15 2.58 17.66
C PHE A 244 18.50 3.13 17.20
N LYS A 245 19.23 2.34 16.44
CA LYS A 245 20.50 2.70 15.82
C LYS A 245 20.37 2.89 14.32
N GLY A 246 19.35 2.30 13.71
CA GLY A 246 19.15 2.30 12.26
C GLY A 246 20.35 1.76 11.50
N THR A 247 21.04 0.78 12.07
CA THR A 247 22.22 0.17 11.48
C THR A 247 22.08 -1.35 11.40
N PHE A 248 22.75 -1.94 10.42
CA PHE A 248 22.78 -3.38 10.26
C PHE A 248 23.68 -4.10 11.30
N ASP A 249 24.59 -3.36 11.91
CA ASP A 249 25.62 -3.93 12.79
C ASP A 249 25.15 -4.16 14.24
N ALA A 250 23.95 -3.66 14.59
CA ALA A 250 23.39 -3.90 15.91
C ALA A 250 23.03 -5.39 16.07
N LYS A 251 23.51 -5.99 17.16
CA LYS A 251 23.28 -7.41 17.45
C LYS A 251 22.06 -7.60 18.31
N CYS A 252 21.31 -8.69 18.07
CA CYS A 252 20.19 -9.07 18.93
C CYS A 252 20.59 -9.26 20.41
N SER A 253 21.86 -9.59 20.66
CA SER A 253 22.41 -9.74 22.01
C SER A 253 22.70 -8.43 22.75
N GLU A 254 22.49 -7.27 22.12
CA GLU A 254 22.73 -5.96 22.75
C GLU A 254 21.52 -5.44 23.57
N MET A 255 20.47 -6.25 23.70
CA MET A 255 19.36 -5.94 24.61
C MET A 255 19.79 -5.91 26.07
N CYS A 256 19.02 -5.18 26.90
CA CYS A 256 19.20 -5.21 28.35
C CYS A 256 19.06 -6.64 28.90
N ALA A 257 19.62 -6.87 30.10
CA ALA A 257 19.72 -8.19 30.71
C ALA A 257 18.35 -8.86 30.93
N GLU A 258 17.33 -8.06 31.30
CA GLU A 258 15.95 -8.53 31.53
C GLU A 258 14.96 -7.71 30.72
N PRO A 259 14.85 -7.97 29.41
CA PRO A 259 13.98 -7.19 28.54
C PRO A 259 12.51 -7.47 28.85
N MET A 260 11.79 -6.45 29.28
CA MET A 260 10.33 -6.49 29.28
C MET A 260 9.85 -6.44 27.83
N LYS A 261 9.21 -7.51 27.38
CA LYS A 261 8.67 -7.59 26.01
C LYS A 261 7.17 -7.48 26.00
N VAL A 262 6.69 -6.63 25.11
CA VAL A 262 5.27 -6.41 24.88
C VAL A 262 4.87 -7.10 23.58
N ARG A 263 3.79 -7.90 23.65
CA ARG A 263 3.28 -8.65 22.50
C ARG A 263 1.83 -8.26 22.21
N PRO A 264 1.48 -8.02 20.95
CA PRO A 264 0.09 -8.07 20.53
C PRO A 264 -0.41 -9.51 20.56
N GLU A 265 -1.71 -9.71 20.56
CA GLU A 265 -2.31 -11.05 20.51
C GLU A 265 -2.25 -11.65 19.12
N SER A 266 -2.49 -10.81 18.10
CA SER A 266 -2.53 -11.22 16.71
C SER A 266 -2.35 -10.02 15.76
N PHE A 267 -2.41 -10.27 14.48
CA PHE A 267 -2.61 -9.26 13.46
C PHE A 267 -3.55 -9.79 12.37
N CYS A 268 -4.14 -8.88 11.61
CA CYS A 268 -5.02 -9.22 10.51
C CYS A 268 -4.88 -8.23 9.36
N VAL A 269 -5.44 -8.55 8.21
CA VAL A 269 -5.40 -7.72 6.99
C VAL A 269 -6.73 -7.04 6.77
N LEU A 270 -6.68 -5.74 6.51
CA LEU A 270 -7.78 -4.88 6.11
C LEU A 270 -7.78 -4.74 4.59
N PHE A 271 -8.94 -4.70 3.97
CA PHE A 271 -9.08 -4.57 2.52
C PHE A 271 -9.96 -3.39 2.15
N GLY A 272 -9.35 -2.42 1.47
CA GLY A 272 -10.02 -1.23 0.96
C GLY A 272 -10.29 -0.15 2.02
N ASP A 273 -10.65 1.01 1.52
CA ASP A 273 -10.71 2.27 2.27
C ASP A 273 -11.61 2.21 3.49
N ASN A 274 -12.80 1.62 3.35
CA ASN A 274 -13.77 1.60 4.44
C ASN A 274 -13.34 0.73 5.62
N ASP A 275 -12.70 -0.43 5.34
CA ASP A 275 -12.20 -1.30 6.41
C ASP A 275 -11.04 -0.60 7.13
N ILE A 276 -10.15 0.07 6.38
CA ILE A 276 -9.02 0.83 6.92
C ILE A 276 -9.52 1.99 7.80
N LYS A 277 -10.47 2.80 7.29
CA LYS A 277 -11.03 3.95 8.02
C LYS A 277 -11.71 3.53 9.31
N ARG A 278 -12.56 2.49 9.27
CA ARG A 278 -13.23 1.98 10.48
C ARG A 278 -12.25 1.43 11.52
N GLU A 279 -11.21 0.73 11.06
CA GLU A 279 -10.17 0.24 11.98
C GLU A 279 -9.46 1.39 12.69
N ILE A 280 -9.07 2.43 11.95
CA ILE A 280 -8.40 3.60 12.52
C ILE A 280 -9.30 4.31 13.53
N MET A 281 -10.58 4.50 13.21
CA MET A 281 -11.55 5.12 14.14
C MET A 281 -11.67 4.35 15.44
N LYS A 282 -11.77 3.04 15.34
CA LYS A 282 -12.08 2.18 16.49
C LYS A 282 -10.84 1.81 17.29
N ASN A 283 -9.77 1.44 16.62
CA ASN A 283 -8.65 0.71 17.22
C ASN A 283 -7.30 1.43 17.09
N GLY A 284 -7.24 2.57 16.40
CA GLY A 284 -6.00 3.33 16.22
C GLY A 284 -5.30 3.09 14.87
N PRO A 285 -4.09 3.59 14.70
CA PRO A 285 -3.39 3.61 13.43
C PRO A 285 -3.10 2.20 12.87
N VAL A 286 -2.89 2.12 11.57
CA VAL A 286 -2.63 0.88 10.86
C VAL A 286 -1.33 0.97 10.04
N VAL A 287 -0.71 -0.18 9.79
CA VAL A 287 0.51 -0.27 8.99
C VAL A 287 0.16 -0.64 7.55
N SER A 288 0.71 0.08 6.59
CA SER A 288 0.60 -0.30 5.19
C SER A 288 1.92 -0.08 4.43
N SER A 289 1.97 -0.52 3.19
CA SER A 289 3.11 -0.30 2.30
C SER A 289 2.67 0.41 1.04
N MET A 290 3.46 1.38 0.59
CA MET A 290 3.14 2.17 -0.59
C MET A 290 4.22 2.08 -1.66
N GLU A 291 3.81 2.25 -2.90
CA GLU A 291 4.70 2.53 -4.02
C GLU A 291 5.16 3.98 -3.95
N VAL A 292 6.47 4.20 -4.07
CA VAL A 292 7.06 5.54 -4.00
C VAL A 292 7.51 5.98 -5.40
N TYR A 293 7.13 7.18 -5.75
CA TYR A 293 7.55 7.88 -6.96
C TYR A 293 8.65 8.91 -6.63
N THR A 294 9.47 9.25 -7.61
CA THR A 294 10.66 10.10 -7.37
C THR A 294 10.27 11.48 -6.84
N ASP A 295 9.16 12.05 -7.29
CA ASP A 295 8.66 13.36 -6.85
C ASP A 295 8.23 13.37 -5.38
N PHE A 296 7.75 12.23 -4.84
CA PHE A 296 7.37 12.12 -3.43
C PHE A 296 8.53 12.34 -2.46
N LEU A 297 9.77 12.11 -2.91
CA LEU A 297 10.95 12.31 -2.07
C LEU A 297 11.09 13.77 -1.61
N SER A 298 10.65 14.72 -2.42
CA SER A 298 10.71 16.16 -2.15
C SER A 298 9.39 16.75 -1.61
N TYR A 299 8.40 15.91 -1.31
CA TYR A 299 7.14 16.40 -0.74
C TYR A 299 7.36 17.24 0.51
N GLN A 300 6.74 18.41 0.57
CA GLN A 300 6.79 19.33 1.70
C GLN A 300 5.43 19.52 2.35
N LYS A 301 4.40 19.88 1.58
CA LYS A 301 3.05 20.14 2.10
C LYS A 301 1.98 20.13 1.01
N GLY A 302 0.72 20.03 1.45
CA GLY A 302 -0.46 19.98 0.59
C GLY A 302 -0.85 18.54 0.28
N VAL A 303 -1.82 18.33 -0.60
CA VAL A 303 -2.29 16.97 -0.95
C VAL A 303 -1.49 16.44 -2.14
N TYR A 304 -0.62 15.48 -1.87
CA TYR A 304 0.23 14.85 -2.89
C TYR A 304 -0.61 14.11 -3.93
N THR A 305 -0.30 14.42 -5.16
CA THR A 305 -0.78 13.71 -6.35
C THR A 305 0.43 13.39 -7.21
N LYS A 306 0.62 12.12 -7.55
CA LYS A 306 1.78 11.71 -8.36
C LYS A 306 1.73 12.31 -9.75
N GLY A 307 2.86 12.76 -10.26
CA GLY A 307 3.00 13.22 -11.64
C GLY A 307 2.77 12.10 -12.68
N GLU A 308 2.35 12.46 -13.90
CA GLU A 308 2.01 11.48 -14.95
C GLU A 308 3.21 10.67 -15.41
N ASP A 309 4.35 11.29 -15.63
CA ASP A 309 5.57 10.69 -16.18
C ASP A 309 6.69 10.50 -15.15
N VAL A 310 6.35 10.52 -13.86
CA VAL A 310 7.35 10.41 -12.79
C VAL A 310 7.77 8.94 -12.60
N PRO A 311 9.08 8.66 -12.55
CA PRO A 311 9.59 7.31 -12.33
C PRO A 311 9.20 6.77 -10.94
N LYS A 312 8.79 5.49 -10.93
CA LYS A 312 8.52 4.74 -9.72
C LYS A 312 9.72 3.90 -9.31
N PHE A 313 10.02 3.85 -8.02
CA PHE A 313 10.99 2.90 -7.48
C PHE A 313 10.47 1.46 -7.54
N SER A 314 11.38 0.51 -7.76
CA SER A 314 11.06 -0.91 -7.62
C SER A 314 11.08 -1.31 -6.16
N GLY A 315 9.97 -1.74 -5.61
CA GLY A 315 9.78 -2.10 -4.20
C GLY A 315 8.82 -1.14 -3.51
N PHE A 316 8.67 -1.33 -2.22
CA PHE A 316 7.71 -0.60 -1.40
C PHE A 316 8.39 0.10 -0.23
N HIS A 317 7.72 1.09 0.29
CA HIS A 317 8.04 1.76 1.53
C HIS A 317 6.89 1.56 2.52
N THR A 318 7.20 1.21 3.75
CA THR A 318 6.18 0.99 4.77
C THR A 318 5.86 2.31 5.47
N ILE A 319 4.58 2.57 5.65
CA ILE A 319 4.02 3.76 6.27
C ILE A 319 3.01 3.38 7.36
N LYS A 320 2.69 4.33 8.21
CA LYS A 320 1.59 4.28 9.16
C LYS A 320 0.47 5.19 8.67
N ILE A 321 -0.77 4.68 8.57
CA ILE A 321 -1.94 5.50 8.22
C ILE A 321 -2.59 5.94 9.53
N VAL A 322 -2.78 7.27 9.67
CA VAL A 322 -3.25 7.89 10.93
C VAL A 322 -4.59 8.63 10.76
N GLY A 323 -5.07 8.79 9.53
CA GLY A 323 -6.33 9.49 9.30
C GLY A 323 -6.59 9.80 7.83
N TRP A 324 -7.59 10.61 7.60
CA TRP A 324 -8.01 11.11 6.29
C TRP A 324 -8.73 12.43 6.45
N GLY A 325 -8.95 13.13 5.35
CA GLY A 325 -9.69 14.38 5.34
C GLY A 325 -10.14 14.79 3.95
N VAL A 326 -10.75 15.96 3.90
CA VAL A 326 -11.19 16.62 2.68
C VAL A 326 -10.52 17.99 2.62
N GLU A 327 -10.04 18.42 1.46
CA GLU A 327 -9.48 19.75 1.31
C GLU A 327 -10.54 20.83 1.46
N ASP A 328 -10.30 21.75 2.39
CA ASP A 328 -11.07 22.97 2.53
C ASP A 328 -10.58 23.97 1.47
N GLY A 329 -11.37 24.20 0.45
CA GLY A 329 -11.09 25.20 -0.58
C GLY A 329 -12.23 26.21 -0.68
N SER A 330 -11.98 27.40 -1.24
CA SER A 330 -13.05 28.30 -1.69
C SER A 330 -13.84 27.64 -2.83
N GLU A 331 -15.09 28.07 -3.07
CA GLU A 331 -15.94 27.43 -4.13
C GLU A 331 -15.31 27.51 -5.51
N ASP A 332 -14.38 28.44 -5.73
CA ASP A 332 -13.67 28.68 -6.97
C ASP A 332 -12.33 27.93 -7.10
N GLU A 333 -11.87 27.22 -6.06
CA GLU A 333 -10.64 26.46 -6.11
C GLU A 333 -10.85 25.04 -6.68
N PRO A 334 -10.03 24.63 -7.66
CA PRO A 334 -10.21 23.34 -8.37
C PRO A 334 -10.10 22.11 -7.47
N ASN A 335 -9.74 22.28 -6.22
CA ASN A 335 -9.36 21.24 -5.27
C ASN A 335 -10.34 21.05 -4.12
N LYS A 336 -11.37 21.90 -4.04
CA LYS A 336 -12.41 21.78 -3.02
C LYS A 336 -13.03 20.39 -3.05
N GLY A 337 -13.03 19.75 -1.89
CA GLY A 337 -13.63 18.44 -1.73
C GLY A 337 -12.73 17.26 -2.15
N ASN A 338 -11.49 17.49 -2.52
CA ASN A 338 -10.54 16.39 -2.74
C ASN A 338 -10.28 15.64 -1.45
N LYS A 339 -10.53 14.34 -1.46
CA LYS A 339 -10.27 13.46 -0.32
C LYS A 339 -8.82 13.05 -0.28
N TYR A 340 -8.26 12.97 0.93
CA TYR A 340 -6.89 12.56 1.13
C TYR A 340 -6.71 11.68 2.36
N TRP A 341 -5.68 10.85 2.33
CA TRP A 341 -5.16 10.11 3.48
C TRP A 341 -4.09 10.91 4.20
N ILE A 342 -4.00 10.74 5.52
CA ILE A 342 -2.90 11.24 6.34
C ILE A 342 -2.01 10.05 6.70
N ILE A 343 -0.77 10.12 6.24
CA ILE A 343 0.23 9.08 6.53
C ILE A 343 1.37 9.62 7.38
N GLU A 344 1.93 8.78 8.23
CA GLU A 344 3.19 9.04 8.92
C GLU A 344 4.31 8.28 8.21
N ASN A 345 5.37 9.02 7.90
CA ASN A 345 6.56 8.51 7.24
C ASN A 345 7.68 8.25 8.28
N SER A 346 8.81 7.74 7.84
CA SER A 346 9.97 7.43 8.67
C SER A 346 11.27 8.09 8.18
N TRP A 347 11.16 9.30 7.59
CA TRP A 347 12.31 10.09 7.12
C TRP A 347 12.59 11.31 8.00
N GLY A 348 12.13 11.26 9.27
CA GLY A 348 12.29 12.34 10.24
C GLY A 348 11.32 13.51 10.03
N GLU A 349 11.31 14.43 10.97
CA GLU A 349 10.39 15.59 11.00
C GLU A 349 10.74 16.67 9.97
N ASP A 350 11.98 16.71 9.48
CA ASP A 350 12.42 17.65 8.43
C ASP A 350 11.81 17.35 7.05
N TRP A 351 11.20 16.16 6.87
CA TRP A 351 10.51 15.77 5.64
C TRP A 351 9.00 16.01 5.78
N GLY A 352 8.38 16.50 4.69
CA GLY A 352 6.93 16.67 4.62
C GLY A 352 6.35 17.64 5.63
N GLU A 353 5.15 17.38 6.09
CA GLU A 353 4.46 18.15 7.15
C GLU A 353 4.87 17.61 8.54
N ASN A 354 6.07 17.93 9.02
CA ASN A 354 6.66 17.38 10.25
C ASN A 354 6.69 15.82 10.26
N GLY A 355 7.12 15.24 9.16
CA GLY A 355 7.21 13.78 8.98
C GLY A 355 5.95 13.11 8.49
N TYR A 356 4.87 13.85 8.27
CA TYR A 356 3.59 13.38 7.73
C TYR A 356 3.40 13.83 6.28
N ALA A 357 2.52 13.15 5.59
CA ALA A 357 2.04 13.59 4.27
C ALA A 357 0.55 13.37 4.13
N LYS A 358 -0.08 14.24 3.32
CA LYS A 358 -1.42 14.07 2.79
C LYS A 358 -1.31 13.51 1.38
N ILE A 359 -2.01 12.42 1.10
CA ILE A 359 -1.99 11.77 -0.21
C ILE A 359 -3.42 11.69 -0.73
N SER A 360 -3.67 12.21 -1.93
CA SER A 360 -4.99 12.17 -2.55
C SER A 360 -5.53 10.74 -2.64
N GLU A 361 -6.78 10.52 -2.25
CA GLU A 361 -7.44 9.21 -2.40
C GLU A 361 -7.51 8.78 -3.87
N GLY A 362 -7.37 7.50 -4.13
CA GLY A 362 -7.49 6.93 -5.47
C GLY A 362 -6.25 7.08 -6.36
N GLN A 363 -5.11 7.51 -5.83
CA GLN A 363 -3.86 7.58 -6.58
C GLN A 363 -3.29 6.21 -6.95
N ASN A 364 -3.86 5.15 -6.41
CA ASN A 364 -3.43 3.78 -6.65
C ASN A 364 -1.94 3.54 -6.33
N LEU A 365 -1.50 4.08 -5.18
CA LEU A 365 -0.15 3.89 -4.65
C LEU A 365 -0.02 2.62 -3.82
N PHE A 366 -0.95 1.71 -3.94
CA PHE A 366 -1.04 0.40 -3.31
C PHE A 366 -1.56 0.38 -1.86
N PHE A 367 -1.20 1.34 -1.02
CA PHE A 367 -1.51 1.34 0.42
C PHE A 367 -3.02 1.42 0.74
N GLU A 368 -3.83 1.93 -0.17
CA GLU A 368 -5.30 2.01 -0.05
C GLU A 368 -5.98 0.65 -0.22
N GLN A 369 -5.29 -0.30 -0.86
CA GLN A 369 -5.88 -1.60 -1.20
C GLN A 369 -5.92 -2.53 0.01
N TYR A 370 -4.93 -2.41 0.89
CA TYR A 370 -4.83 -3.20 2.10
C TYR A 370 -3.90 -2.55 3.12
N ALA A 371 -4.18 -2.84 4.38
CA ALA A 371 -3.33 -2.49 5.51
C ALA A 371 -3.33 -3.63 6.54
N TYR A 372 -2.42 -3.54 7.49
CA TYR A 372 -2.35 -4.48 8.60
C TYR A 372 -2.83 -3.79 9.88
N SER A 373 -3.77 -4.42 10.58
CA SER A 373 -4.07 -4.07 11.96
C SER A 373 -3.30 -4.96 12.91
N ILE A 374 -2.63 -4.35 13.88
CA ILE A 374 -1.99 -5.03 15.00
C ILE A 374 -3.04 -5.11 16.11
N MET A 375 -3.43 -6.33 16.49
CA MET A 375 -4.52 -6.58 17.42
C MET A 375 -4.00 -6.79 18.83
N THR A 376 -4.35 -5.91 19.73
CA THR A 376 -4.08 -6.09 21.16
C THR A 376 -4.94 -7.23 21.74
N LYS A 377 -4.66 -7.66 22.96
CA LYS A 377 -5.44 -8.71 23.62
C LYS A 377 -6.91 -8.32 23.76
N LYS A 378 -7.19 -7.09 24.18
CA LYS A 378 -8.56 -6.57 24.32
C LYS A 378 -9.30 -6.56 22.99
N GLN A 379 -8.68 -6.00 21.95
CA GLN A 379 -9.25 -5.93 20.60
C GLN A 379 -9.53 -7.33 20.02
N THR A 380 -8.64 -8.29 20.25
CA THR A 380 -8.83 -9.68 19.80
C THR A 380 -10.03 -10.33 20.52
N GLU A 381 -10.19 -10.10 21.82
CA GLU A 381 -11.31 -10.63 22.59
C GLU A 381 -12.63 -9.98 22.17
N GLU A 382 -12.68 -8.67 21.97
CA GLU A 382 -13.86 -7.98 21.46
C GLU A 382 -14.26 -8.51 20.07
N MET A 383 -13.28 -8.73 19.19
CA MET A 383 -13.52 -9.31 17.86
C MET A 383 -14.08 -10.73 17.96
N ARG A 384 -13.55 -11.58 18.85
CA ARG A 384 -14.05 -12.95 19.07
C ARG A 384 -15.51 -12.93 19.53
N GLN A 385 -15.83 -12.15 20.53
CA GLN A 385 -17.19 -12.00 21.05
C GLN A 385 -18.17 -11.48 19.98
N SER A 386 -17.71 -10.60 19.12
CA SER A 386 -18.51 -10.08 18.01
C SER A 386 -18.80 -11.16 16.96
N ILE A 387 -17.82 -11.98 16.60
CA ILE A 387 -17.99 -13.11 15.69
C ILE A 387 -18.99 -14.11 16.27
N GLU A 388 -18.85 -14.47 17.55
CA GLU A 388 -19.75 -15.40 18.24
C GLU A 388 -21.19 -14.88 18.26
N ARG A 389 -21.40 -13.58 18.56
CA ARG A 389 -22.73 -12.96 18.51
C ARG A 389 -23.37 -13.06 17.13
N LYS A 390 -22.61 -12.79 16.07
CA LYS A 390 -23.12 -12.90 14.69
C LYS A 390 -23.42 -14.32 14.27
N GLN A 391 -22.58 -15.28 14.65
CA GLN A 391 -22.84 -16.69 14.37
C GLN A 391 -24.11 -17.17 15.05
N LYS A 392 -24.31 -16.78 16.32
CA LYS A 392 -25.54 -17.09 17.07
C LYS A 392 -26.77 -16.47 16.43
N ALA A 393 -26.72 -15.18 16.07
CA ALA A 393 -27.83 -14.50 15.41
C ALA A 393 -28.16 -15.13 14.03
N ALA A 394 -27.15 -15.52 13.25
CA ALA A 394 -27.36 -16.21 11.98
C ALA A 394 -28.02 -17.60 12.18
N ALA A 395 -27.59 -18.35 13.18
CA ALA A 395 -28.20 -19.65 13.51
C ALA A 395 -29.67 -19.50 13.96
N GLU A 396 -29.97 -18.50 14.79
CA GLU A 396 -31.34 -18.19 15.21
C GLU A 396 -32.23 -17.78 14.04
N ALA A 397 -31.72 -16.96 13.12
CA ALA A 397 -32.43 -16.55 11.90
C ALA A 397 -32.73 -17.76 10.98
N GLN A 398 -31.79 -18.68 10.82
CA GLN A 398 -32.00 -19.92 10.05
C GLN A 398 -33.06 -20.82 10.69
N GLN A 399 -33.06 -20.97 12.02
CA GLN A 399 -34.09 -21.72 12.72
C GLN A 399 -35.49 -21.10 12.59
N GLN A 400 -35.59 -19.77 12.60
CA GLN A 400 -36.86 -19.07 12.38
C GLN A 400 -37.38 -19.28 10.95
N GLN A 401 -36.52 -19.21 9.93
CA GLN A 401 -36.88 -19.49 8.55
C GLN A 401 -37.36 -20.94 8.35
N GLN A 402 -36.74 -21.90 8.98
CA GLN A 402 -37.20 -23.30 8.95
C GLN A 402 -38.58 -23.44 9.55
N LYS A 403 -38.84 -22.84 10.72
CA LYS A 403 -40.17 -22.87 11.37
C LYS A 403 -41.27 -22.23 10.57
N THR A 404 -41.00 -21.20 9.79
CA THR A 404 -41.98 -20.57 8.89
C THR A 404 -42.26 -21.40 7.64
N ASN A 405 -41.29 -22.17 7.16
CA ASN A 405 -41.47 -23.07 6.04
C ASN A 405 -42.19 -24.40 6.40
N ASP A 406 -42.16 -24.76 7.69
CA ASP A 406 -42.83 -25.97 8.21
C ASP A 406 -44.30 -25.73 8.65
N VAL A 407 -44.87 -24.55 8.39
CA VAL A 407 -46.31 -24.32 8.59
C VAL A 407 -47.06 -25.03 7.47
N PRO A 408 -47.89 -26.08 7.79
CA PRO A 408 -48.64 -26.76 6.77
C PRO A 408 -49.64 -25.79 6.13
N ASP A 409 -49.71 -25.81 4.78
CA ASP A 409 -50.78 -25.17 4.05
C ASP A 409 -52.12 -25.70 4.58
N MET A 410 -52.80 -24.90 5.39
CA MET A 410 -54.19 -25.20 5.73
C MET A 410 -55.00 -24.95 4.48
N ASN A 411 -55.19 -25.99 3.68
CA ASN A 411 -56.19 -26.03 2.64
C ASN A 411 -57.50 -25.57 3.24
N LEU A 412 -57.95 -24.42 2.82
CA LEU A 412 -59.35 -24.02 2.95
C LEU A 412 -60.12 -24.88 1.93
N ASP A 413 -60.65 -25.99 2.41
CA ASP A 413 -61.62 -26.78 1.68
C ASP A 413 -62.87 -25.86 1.46
N ASP A 414 -63.01 -25.37 0.26
CA ASP A 414 -64.24 -24.83 -0.31
C ASP A 414 -65.18 -25.99 -0.61
N ASP A 415 -65.93 -26.45 0.36
CA ASP A 415 -67.06 -27.32 0.13
C ASP A 415 -68.34 -26.77 0.79
N ASP A 416 -69.38 -26.70 -0.06
CA ASP A 416 -70.77 -26.53 0.18
C ASP A 416 -71.42 -25.17 -0.18
N VAL A 417 -71.59 -24.98 -1.45
CA VAL A 417 -72.82 -24.33 -1.96
C VAL A 417 -73.44 -25.25 -3.02
N ASN A 418 -74.26 -26.16 -2.62
CA ASN A 418 -75.24 -26.69 -3.56
C ASN A 418 -76.60 -26.96 -2.88
N ASN A 419 -77.58 -26.22 -3.36
CA ASN A 419 -78.93 -26.67 -3.64
C ASN A 419 -79.96 -26.83 -2.53
N LYS A 420 -80.97 -26.00 -2.56
CA LYS A 420 -82.36 -26.45 -2.84
C LYS A 420 -83.32 -25.26 -2.84
N ASN A 421 -83.92 -25.05 -4.00
CA ASN A 421 -85.29 -24.52 -4.17
C ASN A 421 -86.33 -25.62 -3.84
N PRO A 422 -87.59 -25.36 -3.62
CA PRO A 422 -88.48 -24.72 -4.59
C PRO A 422 -89.03 -23.30 -4.25
#